data_481afcfdb7f57ccd375815dfb549c620
#
_entry.id   481afcfdb7f57ccd375815dfb549c620
#
_cell.length_a   1.000
_cell.length_b   1.000
_cell.length_c   1.000
_cell.angle_alpha   90.00
_cell.angle_beta   90.00
_cell.angle_gamma   90.00
#
_symmetry.space_group_name_H-M   'P 1'
#
loop_
_entity.id
_entity.type
_entity.pdbx_description
1 polymer ?
#
loop_
_entity_poly.entity_id
_entity_poly.type
_entity_poly.pdbx_seq_one_letter_code
_entity_poly.pdbx_strand_id
1 'polypeptide(L)'
;MSRRVVRQSKFRHIFGQPVKADQMYEDIRVSKVTWDSSFCAVNPKFIAIIVESSGGGAFIVLPLAKTGRVDKNHPTVSGHTAPVLDIDWCPHNDNVIASASDDTTVMVWQIPDYTPVRSITEPIVTLEGHSKRVGIVKWHPSARNILLSAGGDNAIIIWNVGTGEALINLDELHSDLIYSICWNYNGSLITTTCKDKKVRVIDPRKQEIVAEKSGAHEGARPIKSIFLADGKIFTTGFSKMSERQLALWDPSNFDEPIALQEMDTSNGVLLPFYDSDSNVVYLCGKGDSSIRYFEITAEAPFVHYLSTYSSKEPQRGMGFMPKRGLDVSKCEIAR
;
A
#
# COMPACT_ATOMS: atom_id res chain seq x y z
N MET A 1 -44.26 1.42 7.93
CA MET A 1 -43.04 1.31 7.10
C MET A 1 -42.23 2.56 7.33
N SER A 2 -41.10 2.47 8.06
CA SER A 2 -40.22 3.58 8.26
C SER A 2 -39.51 3.90 6.91
N ARG A 3 -39.72 5.08 6.38
CA ARG A 3 -38.93 5.57 5.23
C ARG A 3 -37.45 5.53 5.64
N ARG A 4 -36.65 4.65 5.04
CA ARG A 4 -35.21 4.72 5.15
C ARG A 4 -34.78 6.05 4.57
N VAL A 5 -34.37 6.98 5.43
CA VAL A 5 -33.78 8.24 4.99
C VAL A 5 -32.45 7.90 4.31
N VAL A 6 -32.39 8.07 3.01
CA VAL A 6 -31.14 7.85 2.27
C VAL A 6 -30.23 9.02 2.58
N ARG A 7 -29.04 8.70 3.13
CA ARG A 7 -28.02 9.71 3.43
C ARG A 7 -27.64 10.49 2.18
N GLN A 8 -27.57 11.81 2.29
CA GLN A 8 -27.02 12.65 1.24
C GLN A 8 -25.49 12.55 1.24
N SER A 9 -24.91 12.09 0.13
CA SER A 9 -23.47 12.01 -0.09
C SER A 9 -23.13 12.48 -1.50
N LYS A 10 -22.04 13.22 -1.64
CA LYS A 10 -21.48 13.62 -2.95
C LYS A 10 -21.09 12.39 -3.79
N PHE A 11 -20.74 11.29 -3.13
CA PHE A 11 -20.18 10.09 -3.75
C PHE A 11 -21.19 8.96 -3.96
N ARG A 12 -22.47 9.19 -3.67
CA ARG A 12 -23.54 8.18 -3.78
C ARG A 12 -23.72 7.60 -5.19
N HIS A 13 -23.36 8.37 -6.21
CA HIS A 13 -23.50 7.98 -7.61
C HIS A 13 -22.16 7.81 -8.33
N ILE A 14 -21.10 7.51 -7.60
CA ILE A 14 -19.79 7.23 -8.14
C ILE A 14 -19.63 5.72 -8.29
N PHE A 15 -19.31 5.32 -9.52
CA PHE A 15 -19.15 3.92 -9.86
C PHE A 15 -17.80 3.70 -10.54
N GLY A 16 -17.08 2.65 -10.10
CA GLY A 16 -15.87 2.19 -10.78
C GLY A 16 -16.22 1.73 -12.20
N GLN A 17 -15.43 2.17 -13.17
CA GLN A 17 -15.59 1.79 -14.56
C GLN A 17 -14.31 1.11 -15.05
N PRO A 18 -14.41 -0.03 -15.77
CA PRO A 18 -13.23 -0.61 -16.40
C PRO A 18 -12.76 0.28 -17.53
N VAL A 19 -11.45 0.31 -17.75
CA VAL A 19 -10.88 0.90 -18.97
C VAL A 19 -11.20 0.01 -20.18
N LYS A 20 -11.12 0.58 -21.38
CA LYS A 20 -11.26 -0.18 -22.62
C LYS A 20 -10.09 -1.13 -22.80
N ALA A 21 -10.29 -2.23 -23.55
CA ALA A 21 -9.25 -3.23 -23.78
C ALA A 21 -7.97 -2.66 -24.44
N ASP A 22 -8.11 -1.65 -25.28
CA ASP A 22 -6.99 -0.93 -25.92
C ASP A 22 -6.23 0.01 -24.95
N GLN A 23 -6.74 0.19 -23.74
CA GLN A 23 -6.15 1.02 -22.69
C GLN A 23 -5.61 0.18 -21.51
N MET A 24 -5.39 -1.10 -21.72
CA MET A 24 -4.82 -2.03 -20.75
C MET A 24 -3.46 -2.54 -21.20
N TYR A 25 -2.66 -2.97 -20.22
CA TYR A 25 -1.49 -3.79 -20.47
C TYR A 25 -1.86 -5.25 -20.32
N GLU A 26 -1.37 -6.10 -21.22
CA GLU A 26 -1.62 -7.54 -21.24
C GLU A 26 -0.31 -8.33 -21.18
N ASP A 27 -0.41 -9.62 -20.84
CA ASP A 27 0.70 -10.58 -20.78
C ASP A 27 1.80 -10.27 -19.76
N ILE A 28 1.45 -9.63 -18.65
CA ILE A 28 2.38 -9.39 -17.55
C ILE A 28 2.43 -10.63 -16.64
N ARG A 29 3.62 -11.18 -16.43
CA ARG A 29 3.86 -12.28 -15.50
C ARG A 29 4.08 -11.76 -14.09
N VAL A 30 2.99 -11.44 -13.40
CA VAL A 30 3.04 -10.95 -12.01
C VAL A 30 3.67 -11.99 -11.09
N SER A 31 4.51 -11.54 -10.17
CA SER A 31 5.17 -12.39 -9.19
C SER A 31 4.18 -13.27 -8.41
N LYS A 32 4.56 -14.52 -8.15
CA LYS A 32 3.78 -15.49 -7.35
C LYS A 32 4.21 -15.56 -5.88
N VAL A 33 5.09 -14.68 -5.46
CA VAL A 33 5.54 -14.62 -4.06
C VAL A 33 4.35 -14.47 -3.13
N THR A 34 4.34 -15.25 -2.04
CA THR A 34 3.24 -15.31 -1.07
C THR A 34 3.30 -14.18 -0.03
N TRP A 35 3.71 -13.00 -0.42
CA TRP A 35 3.74 -11.81 0.44
C TRP A 35 2.52 -10.93 0.21
N ASP A 36 1.98 -10.33 1.28
CA ASP A 36 0.78 -9.48 1.20
C ASP A 36 1.13 -8.01 0.94
N SER A 37 1.79 -7.75 -0.18
CA SER A 37 2.02 -6.41 -0.70
C SER A 37 1.03 -6.06 -1.82
N SER A 38 1.03 -4.81 -2.24
CA SER A 38 0.19 -4.33 -3.35
C SER A 38 0.63 -4.84 -4.72
N PHE A 39 1.87 -5.32 -4.88
CA PHE A 39 2.51 -5.77 -6.13
C PHE A 39 2.53 -4.75 -7.27
N CYS A 40 1.87 -3.63 -7.11
CA CYS A 40 1.74 -2.57 -8.09
C CYS A 40 1.89 -1.21 -7.43
N ALA A 41 2.62 -0.32 -8.07
CA ALA A 41 2.74 1.08 -7.67
C ALA A 41 2.55 1.98 -8.89
N VAL A 42 1.81 3.06 -8.73
CA VAL A 42 1.42 3.96 -9.83
C VAL A 42 1.74 5.40 -9.48
N ASN A 43 2.23 6.13 -10.47
CA ASN A 43 2.36 7.57 -10.41
C ASN A 43 1.87 8.22 -11.73
N PRO A 44 1.87 9.55 -11.92
CA PRO A 44 1.35 10.18 -13.12
C PRO A 44 2.04 9.78 -14.44
N LYS A 45 3.25 9.22 -14.39
CA LYS A 45 4.02 8.81 -15.57
C LYS A 45 4.01 7.31 -15.82
N PHE A 46 4.07 6.50 -14.75
CA PHE A 46 4.40 5.09 -14.84
C PHE A 46 3.52 4.18 -13.98
N ILE A 47 3.39 2.93 -14.43
CA ILE A 47 2.95 1.79 -13.62
C ILE A 47 4.17 0.91 -13.38
N ALA A 48 4.42 0.53 -12.13
CA ALA A 48 5.42 -0.45 -11.74
C ALA A 48 4.74 -1.70 -11.19
N ILE A 49 5.17 -2.88 -11.63
CA ILE A 49 4.59 -4.16 -11.22
C ILE A 49 5.71 -5.14 -10.91
N ILE A 50 5.62 -5.80 -9.76
CA ILE A 50 6.56 -6.86 -9.39
C ILE A 50 6.28 -8.09 -10.25
N VAL A 51 7.29 -8.55 -10.98
CA VAL A 51 7.17 -9.65 -11.93
C VAL A 51 7.99 -10.87 -11.52
N GLU A 52 7.66 -12.03 -12.09
CA GLU A 52 8.50 -13.21 -11.95
C GLU A 52 9.84 -13.01 -12.66
N SER A 53 10.90 -13.46 -12.01
CA SER A 53 12.26 -13.47 -12.55
C SER A 53 12.90 -14.82 -12.34
N SER A 54 13.66 -15.29 -13.34
CA SER A 54 14.33 -16.61 -13.29
C SER A 54 15.69 -16.60 -12.56
N GLY A 55 16.18 -15.43 -12.15
CA GLY A 55 17.51 -15.31 -11.54
C GLY A 55 17.61 -14.10 -10.63
N GLY A 56 16.83 -14.07 -9.54
CA GLY A 56 16.78 -12.94 -8.60
C GLY A 56 15.42 -12.28 -8.56
N GLY A 57 15.37 -10.98 -8.30
CA GLY A 57 14.15 -10.20 -8.22
C GLY A 57 14.08 -9.11 -9.29
N ALA A 58 12.90 -8.90 -9.84
CA ALA A 58 12.67 -7.87 -10.85
C ALA A 58 11.28 -7.26 -10.72
N PHE A 59 11.16 -6.05 -11.22
CA PHE A 59 9.87 -5.42 -11.50
C PHE A 59 9.92 -4.75 -12.89
N ILE A 60 8.74 -4.58 -13.47
CA ILE A 60 8.59 -3.91 -14.76
C ILE A 60 8.07 -2.51 -14.54
N VAL A 61 8.52 -1.55 -15.34
CA VAL A 61 8.02 -0.18 -15.36
C VAL A 61 7.47 0.12 -16.73
N LEU A 62 6.21 0.53 -16.80
CA LEU A 62 5.48 0.76 -18.04
C LEU A 62 4.94 2.20 -18.05
N PRO A 63 5.09 2.95 -19.18
CA PRO A 63 4.55 4.29 -19.30
C PRO A 63 3.02 4.27 -19.43
N LEU A 64 2.33 5.17 -18.74
CA LEU A 64 0.86 5.27 -18.83
C LEU A 64 0.36 5.64 -20.25
N ALA A 65 1.19 6.32 -21.03
CA ALA A 65 0.81 6.81 -22.36
C ALA A 65 0.78 5.75 -23.46
N LYS A 66 1.34 4.57 -23.23
CA LYS A 66 1.44 3.49 -24.24
C LYS A 66 0.99 2.18 -23.62
N THR A 67 -0.24 1.82 -23.84
CA THR A 67 -0.83 0.54 -23.41
C THR A 67 -0.74 -0.51 -24.50
N GLY A 68 -1.06 -1.74 -24.15
CA GLY A 68 -1.09 -2.87 -25.07
C GLY A 68 -0.36 -4.10 -24.53
N ARG A 69 -0.05 -5.01 -25.41
CA ARG A 69 0.63 -6.26 -25.08
C ARG A 69 2.09 -6.02 -24.74
N VAL A 70 2.51 -6.53 -23.59
CA VAL A 70 3.90 -6.45 -23.14
C VAL A 70 4.69 -7.61 -23.72
N ASP A 71 5.82 -7.30 -24.39
CA ASP A 71 6.72 -8.32 -24.90
C ASP A 71 7.32 -9.16 -23.77
N LYS A 72 7.52 -10.45 -23.99
CA LYS A 72 8.13 -11.36 -23.01
C LYS A 72 9.55 -10.95 -22.62
N ASN A 73 10.25 -10.27 -23.53
CA ASN A 73 11.62 -9.78 -23.35
C ASN A 73 11.66 -8.29 -22.99
N HIS A 74 10.51 -7.71 -22.58
CA HIS A 74 10.47 -6.30 -22.17
C HIS A 74 11.51 -6.02 -21.08
N PRO A 75 12.31 -4.95 -21.20
CA PRO A 75 13.30 -4.61 -20.20
C PRO A 75 12.69 -4.45 -18.82
N THR A 76 13.35 -5.02 -17.83
CA THR A 76 12.95 -4.96 -16.40
C THR A 76 13.94 -4.13 -15.60
N VAL A 77 13.54 -3.78 -14.40
CA VAL A 77 14.45 -3.28 -13.35
C VAL A 77 14.87 -4.49 -12.53
N SER A 78 16.13 -4.91 -12.64
CA SER A 78 16.63 -6.17 -12.12
C SER A 78 18.06 -6.02 -11.58
N GLY A 79 18.21 -6.01 -10.29
CA GLY A 79 19.50 -5.95 -9.59
C GLY A 79 19.45 -6.69 -8.26
N HIS A 80 18.25 -6.99 -7.79
CA HIS A 80 18.07 -7.81 -6.60
C HIS A 80 18.43 -9.27 -6.88
N THR A 81 19.09 -9.90 -5.92
CA THR A 81 19.48 -11.32 -6.00
C THR A 81 18.40 -12.30 -5.52
N ALA A 82 17.30 -11.78 -4.98
CA ALA A 82 16.14 -12.54 -4.51
C ALA A 82 14.84 -11.77 -4.87
N PRO A 83 13.66 -12.39 -4.73
CA PRO A 83 12.40 -11.76 -5.12
C PRO A 83 12.18 -10.37 -4.54
N VAL A 84 11.66 -9.45 -5.35
CA VAL A 84 11.16 -8.15 -4.89
C VAL A 84 9.83 -8.37 -4.16
N LEU A 85 9.69 -7.79 -2.97
CA LEU A 85 8.52 -7.95 -2.09
C LEU A 85 7.63 -6.71 -2.07
N ASP A 86 8.21 -5.52 -2.21
CA ASP A 86 7.46 -4.26 -2.21
C ASP A 86 8.16 -3.21 -3.06
N ILE A 87 7.37 -2.29 -3.61
CA ILE A 87 7.84 -1.16 -4.42
C ILE A 87 7.03 0.09 -4.07
N ASP A 88 7.66 1.25 -4.12
CA ASP A 88 7.00 2.52 -3.85
C ASP A 88 7.65 3.67 -4.65
N TRP A 89 6.81 4.48 -5.33
CA TRP A 89 7.27 5.65 -6.07
C TRP A 89 7.59 6.80 -5.14
N CYS A 90 8.68 7.51 -5.42
CA CYS A 90 9.03 8.73 -4.71
C CYS A 90 7.96 9.81 -4.96
N PRO A 91 7.32 10.37 -3.92
CA PRO A 91 6.27 11.37 -4.10
C PRO A 91 6.79 12.72 -4.63
N HIS A 92 8.10 12.95 -4.54
CA HIS A 92 8.75 14.20 -4.93
C HIS A 92 9.43 14.14 -6.31
N ASN A 93 9.56 12.94 -6.89
CA ASN A 93 10.18 12.72 -8.20
C ASN A 93 9.58 11.50 -8.88
N ASP A 94 8.83 11.71 -9.96
CA ASP A 94 8.12 10.66 -10.69
C ASP A 94 9.04 9.65 -11.40
N ASN A 95 10.33 9.95 -11.49
CA ASN A 95 11.32 9.09 -12.11
C ASN A 95 12.13 8.28 -11.09
N VAL A 96 11.77 8.32 -9.80
CA VAL A 96 12.48 7.59 -8.75
C VAL A 96 11.53 6.59 -8.06
N ILE A 97 11.97 5.35 -7.96
CA ILE A 97 11.24 4.26 -7.30
C ILE A 97 12.17 3.51 -6.34
N ALA A 98 11.63 3.10 -5.20
CA ALA A 98 12.31 2.21 -4.26
C ALA A 98 11.75 0.79 -4.37
N SER A 99 12.61 -0.21 -4.19
CA SER A 99 12.25 -1.61 -4.12
C SER A 99 12.86 -2.28 -2.89
N ALA A 100 12.09 -3.15 -2.26
CA ALA A 100 12.50 -3.96 -1.13
C ALA A 100 12.47 -5.44 -1.51
N SER A 101 13.43 -6.23 -1.03
CA SER A 101 13.62 -7.60 -1.49
C SER A 101 13.89 -8.59 -0.36
N ASP A 102 13.67 -9.85 -0.68
CA ASP A 102 14.07 -11.00 0.14
C ASP A 102 15.60 -11.13 0.29
N ASP A 103 16.38 -10.43 -0.55
CA ASP A 103 17.85 -10.33 -0.45
C ASP A 103 18.36 -9.43 0.68
N THR A 104 17.48 -8.94 1.55
CA THR A 104 17.78 -8.07 2.70
C THR A 104 18.08 -6.61 2.38
N THR A 105 18.03 -6.23 1.12
CA THR A 105 18.36 -4.88 0.68
C THR A 105 17.15 -4.07 0.22
N VAL A 106 17.32 -2.75 0.26
CA VAL A 106 16.45 -1.79 -0.43
C VAL A 106 17.28 -1.12 -1.51
N MET A 107 16.74 -1.03 -2.71
CA MET A 107 17.37 -0.34 -3.83
C MET A 107 16.52 0.82 -4.30
N VAL A 108 17.15 1.91 -4.69
CA VAL A 108 16.49 3.08 -5.26
C VAL A 108 16.97 3.26 -6.69
N TRP A 109 16.02 3.49 -7.59
CA TRP A 109 16.22 3.46 -9.04
C TRP A 109 15.80 4.75 -9.70
N GLN A 110 16.56 5.17 -10.71
CA GLN A 110 16.20 6.24 -11.63
C GLN A 110 15.58 5.63 -12.88
N ILE A 111 14.33 5.99 -13.18
CA ILE A 111 13.61 5.52 -14.36
C ILE A 111 13.68 6.62 -15.44
N PRO A 112 14.16 6.31 -16.64
CA PRO A 112 14.22 7.27 -17.74
C PRO A 112 12.83 7.58 -18.31
N ASP A 113 12.66 8.73 -18.96
CA ASP A 113 11.42 9.12 -19.64
C ASP A 113 11.20 8.41 -20.99
N TYR A 114 12.18 7.65 -21.44
CA TYR A 114 12.10 6.79 -22.63
C TYR A 114 12.03 5.32 -22.24
N THR A 115 11.49 4.48 -23.10
CA THR A 115 11.49 3.03 -22.88
C THR A 115 12.91 2.49 -23.04
N PRO A 116 13.53 1.91 -22.01
CA PRO A 116 14.86 1.34 -22.09
C PRO A 116 14.92 0.20 -23.12
N VAL A 117 16.03 0.07 -23.81
CA VAL A 117 16.30 -1.05 -24.73
C VAL A 117 16.84 -2.27 -23.96
N ARG A 118 17.45 -2.04 -22.81
CA ARG A 118 17.99 -3.08 -21.93
C ARG A 118 17.46 -2.91 -20.52
N SER A 119 17.47 -4.00 -19.76
CA SER A 119 17.13 -3.95 -18.34
C SER A 119 18.02 -2.97 -17.58
N ILE A 120 17.42 -2.29 -16.61
CA ILE A 120 18.11 -1.40 -15.67
C ILE A 120 18.65 -2.28 -14.55
N THR A 121 19.96 -2.37 -14.39
CA THR A 121 20.65 -3.24 -13.43
C THR A 121 21.41 -2.47 -12.36
N GLU A 122 21.64 -1.17 -12.57
CA GLU A 122 22.39 -0.32 -11.65
C GLU A 122 21.44 0.59 -10.85
N PRO A 123 21.25 0.38 -9.54
CA PRO A 123 20.52 1.29 -8.69
C PRO A 123 21.28 2.58 -8.44
N ILE A 124 20.58 3.67 -8.10
CA ILE A 124 21.22 4.92 -7.64
C ILE A 124 21.93 4.67 -6.31
N VAL A 125 21.29 3.92 -5.42
CA VAL A 125 21.80 3.55 -4.10
C VAL A 125 21.23 2.20 -3.68
N THR A 126 22.07 1.42 -2.98
CA THR A 126 21.67 0.20 -2.28
C THR A 126 21.79 0.47 -0.79
N LEU A 127 20.67 0.25 -0.07
CA LEU A 127 20.58 0.47 1.37
C LEU A 127 20.67 -0.90 2.07
N GLU A 128 21.74 -1.07 2.82
CA GLU A 128 22.06 -2.29 3.56
C GLU A 128 22.01 -2.02 5.06
N GLY A 129 21.28 -2.83 5.82
CA GLY A 129 21.13 -2.65 7.27
C GLY A 129 20.17 -3.65 7.90
N HIS A 130 19.27 -4.24 7.12
CA HIS A 130 18.42 -5.33 7.57
C HIS A 130 19.17 -6.67 7.56
N SER A 131 18.97 -7.50 8.59
CA SER A 131 19.54 -8.83 8.70
C SER A 131 18.67 -9.94 8.08
N LYS A 132 17.44 -9.61 7.71
CA LYS A 132 16.47 -10.50 7.06
C LYS A 132 15.77 -9.77 5.92
N ARG A 133 14.97 -10.51 5.13
CA ARG A 133 14.19 -9.98 4.01
C ARG A 133 13.48 -8.67 4.36
N VAL A 134 13.46 -7.74 3.42
CA VAL A 134 12.75 -6.48 3.55
C VAL A 134 11.42 -6.58 2.83
N GLY A 135 10.33 -6.53 3.56
CA GLY A 135 8.98 -6.74 3.04
C GLY A 135 8.19 -5.47 2.78
N ILE A 136 8.62 -4.34 3.32
CA ILE A 136 7.88 -3.07 3.23
C ILE A 136 8.87 -1.94 2.95
N VAL A 137 8.50 -1.08 2.01
CA VAL A 137 9.20 0.17 1.71
C VAL A 137 8.18 1.29 1.51
N LYS A 138 8.39 2.45 2.16
CA LYS A 138 7.50 3.60 2.09
C LYS A 138 8.28 4.90 2.09
N TRP A 139 8.06 5.73 1.07
CA TRP A 139 8.59 7.08 1.05
C TRP A 139 7.89 7.97 2.09
N HIS A 140 8.65 8.90 2.64
CA HIS A 140 8.09 9.92 3.51
C HIS A 140 7.21 10.87 2.69
N PRO A 141 5.99 11.21 3.14
CA PRO A 141 5.04 11.96 2.33
C PRO A 141 5.46 13.41 2.07
N SER A 142 6.23 14.03 2.95
CA SER A 142 6.58 15.46 2.87
C SER A 142 8.08 15.75 2.87
N ALA A 143 8.92 14.93 3.51
CA ALA A 143 10.37 15.13 3.54
C ALA A 143 11.05 14.47 2.34
N ARG A 144 11.89 15.22 1.65
CA ARG A 144 12.69 14.71 0.52
C ARG A 144 13.79 13.76 1.02
N ASN A 145 14.11 12.78 0.20
CA ASN A 145 15.16 11.78 0.43
C ASN A 145 14.96 10.89 1.67
N ILE A 146 13.79 10.91 2.29
CA ILE A 146 13.48 10.07 3.45
C ILE A 146 12.67 8.87 3.01
N LEU A 147 13.20 7.70 3.30
CA LEU A 147 12.61 6.41 2.98
C LEU A 147 12.55 5.54 4.25
N LEU A 148 11.47 4.82 4.42
CA LEU A 148 11.28 3.85 5.48
C LEU A 148 11.30 2.44 4.91
N SER A 149 11.97 1.52 5.59
CA SER A 149 11.91 0.09 5.30
C SER A 149 11.58 -0.71 6.55
N ALA A 150 10.92 -1.87 6.38
CA ALA A 150 10.68 -2.81 7.47
C ALA A 150 11.02 -4.22 7.03
N GLY A 151 11.78 -4.91 7.87
CA GLY A 151 12.30 -6.23 7.59
C GLY A 151 11.70 -7.35 8.44
N GLY A 152 11.98 -8.59 8.04
CA GLY A 152 11.68 -9.79 8.80
C GLY A 152 12.54 -9.96 10.06
N ASP A 153 13.47 -9.05 10.30
CA ASP A 153 14.22 -8.86 11.54
C ASP A 153 13.44 -8.05 12.59
N ASN A 154 12.18 -7.71 12.30
CA ASN A 154 11.27 -6.92 13.13
C ASN A 154 11.73 -5.46 13.33
N ALA A 155 12.68 -5.00 12.54
CA ALA A 155 13.21 -3.64 12.57
C ALA A 155 12.55 -2.76 11.52
N ILE A 156 12.42 -1.47 11.86
CA ILE A 156 12.08 -0.39 10.95
C ILE A 156 13.29 0.51 10.86
N ILE A 157 13.76 0.78 9.64
CA ILE A 157 14.89 1.69 9.41
C ILE A 157 14.39 2.86 8.59
N ILE A 158 14.75 4.07 9.01
CA ILE A 158 14.51 5.30 8.26
C ILE A 158 15.84 5.78 7.69
N TRP A 159 15.86 5.96 6.38
CA TRP A 159 17.06 6.24 5.59
C TRP A 159 17.05 7.67 5.03
N ASN A 160 18.24 8.24 4.92
CA ASN A 160 18.51 9.33 4.00
C ASN A 160 19.04 8.73 2.69
N VAL A 161 18.21 8.70 1.66
CA VAL A 161 18.57 8.13 0.35
C VAL A 161 19.69 8.93 -0.34
N GLY A 162 19.76 10.24 -0.07
CA GLY A 162 20.78 11.10 -0.66
C GLY A 162 22.20 10.79 -0.16
N THR A 163 22.34 10.34 1.09
CA THR A 163 23.62 9.95 1.69
C THR A 163 23.82 8.44 1.80
N GLY A 164 22.73 7.67 1.68
CA GLY A 164 22.74 6.21 1.90
C GLY A 164 22.79 5.82 3.38
N GLU A 165 22.61 6.75 4.31
CA GLU A 165 22.74 6.52 5.75
C GLU A 165 21.42 6.13 6.41
N ALA A 166 21.48 5.19 7.36
CA ALA A 166 20.41 4.92 8.28
C ALA A 166 20.34 6.03 9.35
N LEU A 167 19.26 6.80 9.36
CA LEU A 167 19.06 7.89 10.32
C LEU A 167 18.47 7.39 11.64
N ILE A 168 17.54 6.45 11.57
CA ILE A 168 16.80 5.91 12.72
C ILE A 168 16.65 4.41 12.52
N ASN A 169 16.94 3.64 13.57
CA ASN A 169 16.71 2.20 13.63
C ASN A 169 15.80 1.88 14.81
N LEU A 170 14.61 1.34 14.51
CA LEU A 170 13.61 0.92 15.50
C LEU A 170 13.56 -0.61 15.54
N ASP A 171 14.42 -1.24 16.30
CA ASP A 171 14.58 -2.71 16.36
C ASP A 171 13.99 -3.34 17.65
N GLU A 172 13.59 -2.54 18.62
CA GLU A 172 13.05 -3.01 19.89
C GLU A 172 11.52 -2.84 20.06
N LEU A 173 10.84 -2.21 19.09
CA LEU A 173 9.42 -1.85 19.23
C LEU A 173 8.46 -2.97 18.79
N HIS A 174 8.93 -3.97 18.05
CA HIS A 174 8.12 -5.07 17.54
C HIS A 174 8.72 -6.42 17.92
N SER A 175 7.89 -7.29 18.48
CA SER A 175 8.30 -8.64 18.90
C SER A 175 8.21 -9.69 17.79
N ASP A 176 7.54 -9.39 16.67
CA ASP A 176 7.31 -10.31 15.57
C ASP A 176 7.19 -9.54 14.23
N LEU A 177 6.90 -10.26 13.16
CA LEU A 177 6.83 -9.75 11.80
C LEU A 177 5.84 -8.59 11.65
N ILE A 178 6.31 -7.52 11.05
CA ILE A 178 5.51 -6.34 10.71
C ILE A 178 4.76 -6.61 9.41
N TYR A 179 3.43 -6.40 9.42
CA TYR A 179 2.56 -6.67 8.28
C TYR A 179 2.21 -5.45 7.45
N SER A 180 2.17 -4.28 8.04
CA SER A 180 1.95 -3.03 7.32
C SER A 180 2.51 -1.83 8.08
N ILE A 181 2.84 -0.79 7.33
CA ILE A 181 3.26 0.53 7.84
C ILE A 181 2.62 1.60 6.96
N CYS A 182 2.16 2.65 7.61
CA CYS A 182 1.65 3.83 6.93
C CYS A 182 2.10 5.09 7.69
N TRP A 183 2.63 6.07 6.95
CA TRP A 183 2.86 7.41 7.47
C TRP A 183 1.53 8.14 7.68
N ASN A 184 1.46 9.01 8.69
CA ASN A 184 0.40 9.98 8.78
C ASN A 184 0.60 11.11 7.73
N TYR A 185 -0.38 11.99 7.59
CA TYR A 185 -0.42 13.01 6.53
C TYR A 185 0.85 13.87 6.44
N ASN A 186 1.40 14.30 7.58
CA ASN A 186 2.61 15.15 7.61
C ASN A 186 3.92 14.38 7.82
N GLY A 187 3.87 13.06 7.98
CA GLY A 187 5.03 12.21 8.18
C GLY A 187 5.65 12.27 9.59
N SER A 188 4.94 12.82 10.58
CA SER A 188 5.43 12.87 11.97
C SER A 188 5.27 11.55 12.72
N LEU A 189 4.30 10.75 12.32
CA LEU A 189 3.94 9.48 12.96
C LEU A 189 3.82 8.37 11.93
N ILE A 190 3.99 7.14 12.37
CA ILE A 190 3.66 5.94 11.61
C ILE A 190 2.67 5.07 12.39
N THR A 191 1.77 4.39 11.67
CA THR A 191 1.00 3.27 12.21
C THR A 191 1.57 1.97 11.69
N THR A 192 1.68 0.98 12.55
CA THR A 192 2.19 -0.36 12.22
C THR A 192 1.23 -1.44 12.68
N THR A 193 1.18 -2.53 11.93
CA THR A 193 0.54 -3.76 12.36
C THR A 193 1.55 -4.90 12.38
N CYS A 194 1.46 -5.75 13.38
CA CYS A 194 2.41 -6.81 13.63
C CYS A 194 1.71 -8.14 13.86
N LYS A 195 2.42 -9.23 13.65
CA LYS A 195 1.92 -10.60 13.88
C LYS A 195 1.57 -10.87 15.34
N ASP A 196 2.07 -10.06 16.27
CA ASP A 196 1.68 -10.07 17.69
C ASP A 196 0.25 -9.55 17.93
N LYS A 197 -0.51 -9.26 16.86
CA LYS A 197 -1.90 -8.75 16.85
C LYS A 197 -2.05 -7.34 17.44
N LYS A 198 -0.97 -6.59 17.46
CA LYS A 198 -0.99 -5.20 17.93
C LYS A 198 -0.98 -4.22 16.76
N VAL A 199 -1.73 -3.16 16.92
CA VAL A 199 -1.68 -1.95 16.10
C VAL A 199 -1.00 -0.87 16.94
N ARG A 200 0.07 -0.30 16.42
CA ARG A 200 0.85 0.73 17.12
C ARG A 200 0.85 2.03 16.35
N VAL A 201 0.88 3.12 17.08
CA VAL A 201 1.26 4.45 16.60
C VAL A 201 2.61 4.78 17.21
N ILE A 202 3.56 5.12 16.37
CA ILE A 202 4.95 5.34 16.75
C ILE A 202 5.38 6.73 16.30
N ASP A 203 6.04 7.46 17.19
CA ASP A 203 6.83 8.64 16.84
C ASP A 203 8.27 8.19 16.52
N PRO A 204 8.65 8.12 15.24
CA PRO A 204 9.95 7.59 14.87
C PRO A 204 11.13 8.48 15.30
N ARG A 205 10.91 9.79 15.47
CA ARG A 205 11.97 10.71 15.92
C ARG A 205 12.28 10.53 17.39
N LYS A 206 11.24 10.26 18.19
CA LYS A 206 11.38 9.96 19.62
C LYS A 206 11.71 8.50 19.88
N GLN A 207 11.51 7.65 18.87
CA GLN A 207 11.66 6.19 18.96
C GLN A 207 10.73 5.58 20.02
N GLU A 208 9.52 6.11 20.13
CA GLU A 208 8.54 5.75 21.16
C GLU A 208 7.22 5.29 20.55
N ILE A 209 6.57 4.34 21.22
CA ILE A 209 5.18 3.98 20.96
C ILE A 209 4.30 5.02 21.64
N VAL A 210 3.54 5.78 20.85
CA VAL A 210 2.62 6.83 21.32
C VAL A 210 1.28 6.24 21.75
N ALA A 211 0.81 5.23 21.02
CA ALA A 211 -0.43 4.52 21.32
C ALA A 211 -0.36 3.07 20.79
N GLU A 212 -1.01 2.17 21.50
CA GLU A 212 -1.02 0.74 21.15
C GLU A 212 -2.40 0.13 21.41
N LYS A 213 -2.89 -0.69 20.47
CA LYS A 213 -4.09 -1.52 20.62
C LYS A 213 -3.73 -2.98 20.42
N SER A 214 -3.98 -3.78 21.45
CA SER A 214 -3.88 -5.25 21.36
C SER A 214 -5.21 -5.84 20.91
N GLY A 215 -5.16 -6.83 20.01
CA GLY A 215 -6.35 -7.54 19.57
C GLY A 215 -7.37 -6.69 18.80
N ALA A 216 -6.90 -5.73 18.00
CA ALA A 216 -7.77 -4.90 17.14
C ALA A 216 -8.67 -5.77 16.23
N HIS A 217 -8.11 -6.89 15.75
CA HIS A 217 -8.81 -7.99 15.09
C HIS A 217 -8.31 -9.30 15.69
N GLU A 218 -9.22 -10.17 16.08
CA GLU A 218 -8.86 -11.36 16.87
C GLU A 218 -8.36 -12.55 16.04
N GLY A 219 -8.60 -12.52 14.72
CA GLY A 219 -8.15 -13.57 13.80
C GLY A 219 -6.63 -13.70 13.70
N ALA A 220 -6.18 -14.81 13.14
CA ALA A 220 -4.75 -15.13 13.01
C ALA A 220 -4.10 -14.51 11.76
N ARG A 221 -4.89 -13.99 10.82
CA ARG A 221 -4.40 -13.47 9.55
C ARG A 221 -3.91 -12.01 9.68
N PRO A 222 -3.08 -11.54 8.72
CA PRO A 222 -2.52 -10.21 8.77
C PRO A 222 -3.55 -9.09 8.87
N ILE A 223 -3.28 -8.14 9.76
CA ILE A 223 -3.97 -6.87 9.88
C ILE A 223 -3.26 -5.85 8.99
N LYS A 224 -4.02 -4.99 8.30
CA LYS A 224 -3.49 -3.82 7.60
C LYS A 224 -4.02 -2.56 8.25
N SER A 225 -3.21 -1.51 8.29
CA SER A 225 -3.59 -0.21 8.86
C SER A 225 -3.16 0.94 7.97
N ILE A 226 -3.97 1.98 7.95
CA ILE A 226 -3.65 3.26 7.32
C ILE A 226 -4.06 4.41 8.25
N PHE A 227 -3.34 5.54 8.17
CA PHE A 227 -3.80 6.79 8.73
C PHE A 227 -4.80 7.47 7.80
N LEU A 228 -5.82 8.07 8.39
CA LEU A 228 -6.71 9.01 7.73
C LEU A 228 -6.22 10.46 7.92
N ALA A 229 -6.75 11.38 7.14
CA ALA A 229 -6.30 12.78 7.16
C ALA A 229 -6.53 13.48 8.52
N ASP A 230 -7.53 13.06 9.27
CA ASP A 230 -7.87 13.58 10.60
C ASP A 230 -7.09 12.91 11.75
N GLY A 231 -6.13 12.03 11.43
CA GLY A 231 -5.32 11.32 12.39
C GLY A 231 -5.93 10.04 12.95
N LYS A 232 -7.15 9.69 12.55
CA LYS A 232 -7.73 8.38 12.88
C LYS A 232 -7.03 7.26 12.11
N ILE A 233 -7.20 6.04 12.58
CA ILE A 233 -6.63 4.84 11.97
C ILE A 233 -7.76 3.98 11.44
N PHE A 234 -7.62 3.55 10.18
CA PHE A 234 -8.49 2.56 9.56
C PHE A 234 -7.73 1.24 9.47
N THR A 235 -8.34 0.17 9.96
CA THR A 235 -7.74 -1.17 9.93
C THR A 235 -8.62 -2.16 9.18
N THR A 236 -8.00 -3.14 8.56
CA THR A 236 -8.65 -4.34 8.04
C THR A 236 -8.04 -5.57 8.70
N GLY A 237 -8.85 -6.58 8.96
CA GLY A 237 -8.39 -7.81 9.60
C GLY A 237 -9.45 -8.88 9.53
N PHE A 238 -9.31 -9.87 10.41
CA PHE A 238 -10.20 -11.04 10.47
C PHE A 238 -10.72 -11.24 11.89
N SER A 239 -11.98 -11.66 12.00
CA SER A 239 -12.57 -12.11 13.28
C SER A 239 -12.02 -13.50 13.67
N LYS A 240 -12.33 -13.95 14.89
CA LYS A 240 -12.09 -15.35 15.31
C LYS A 240 -12.74 -16.38 14.39
N MET A 241 -13.87 -16.01 13.80
CA MET A 241 -14.62 -16.86 12.85
C MET A 241 -14.08 -16.75 11.43
N SER A 242 -12.94 -16.11 11.23
CA SER A 242 -12.30 -15.87 9.92
C SER A 242 -13.14 -15.00 8.96
N GLU A 243 -14.02 -14.16 9.49
CA GLU A 243 -14.73 -13.15 8.73
C GLU A 243 -13.86 -11.92 8.55
N ARG A 244 -13.85 -11.36 7.35
CA ARG A 244 -13.13 -10.11 7.10
C ARG A 244 -13.83 -8.95 7.75
N GLN A 245 -13.06 -8.10 8.41
CA GLN A 245 -13.54 -6.93 9.15
C GLN A 245 -12.82 -5.67 8.71
N LEU A 246 -13.51 -4.55 8.82
CA LEU A 246 -12.90 -3.23 8.85
C LEU A 246 -13.19 -2.56 10.18
N ALA A 247 -12.31 -1.71 10.65
CA ALA A 247 -12.50 -0.93 11.86
C ALA A 247 -11.92 0.48 11.74
N LEU A 248 -12.53 1.41 12.46
CA LEU A 248 -12.09 2.78 12.58
C LEU A 248 -11.74 3.06 14.06
N TRP A 249 -10.59 3.68 14.29
CA TRP A 249 -10.02 3.90 15.61
C TRP A 249 -9.60 5.35 15.81
N ASP A 250 -9.73 5.82 17.05
CA ASP A 250 -9.10 7.05 17.50
C ASP A 250 -7.86 6.70 18.34
N PRO A 251 -6.64 7.10 17.94
CA PRO A 251 -5.43 6.80 18.70
C PRO A 251 -5.40 7.43 20.09
N SER A 252 -6.20 8.48 20.34
CA SER A 252 -6.35 9.08 21.67
C SER A 252 -7.22 8.26 22.61
N ASN A 253 -8.01 7.34 22.07
CA ASN A 253 -8.87 6.40 22.81
C ASN A 253 -8.95 5.06 22.08
N PHE A 254 -7.88 4.28 22.16
CA PHE A 254 -7.74 3.00 21.48
C PHE A 254 -8.49 1.83 22.11
N ASP A 255 -9.17 2.05 23.25
CA ASP A 255 -9.84 0.95 23.96
C ASP A 255 -10.99 0.34 23.15
N GLU A 256 -11.80 1.19 22.52
CA GLU A 256 -12.95 0.76 21.71
C GLU A 256 -12.87 1.35 20.29
N PRO A 257 -13.27 0.58 19.26
CA PRO A 257 -13.35 1.11 17.91
C PRO A 257 -14.50 2.11 17.78
N ILE A 258 -14.28 3.19 17.01
CA ILE A 258 -15.35 4.12 16.61
C ILE A 258 -16.41 3.38 15.77
N ALA A 259 -15.94 2.48 14.89
CA ALA A 259 -16.78 1.61 14.09
C ALA A 259 -16.06 0.28 13.85
N LEU A 260 -16.83 -0.81 13.87
CA LEU A 260 -16.38 -2.15 13.48
C LEU A 260 -17.46 -2.76 12.61
N GLN A 261 -17.10 -3.24 11.43
CA GLN A 261 -18.03 -3.88 10.50
C GLN A 261 -17.46 -5.20 10.00
N GLU A 262 -18.28 -6.23 10.05
CA GLU A 262 -18.01 -7.50 9.37
C GLU A 262 -18.44 -7.40 7.91
N MET A 263 -17.65 -7.97 7.01
CA MET A 263 -17.86 -7.83 5.58
C MET A 263 -18.28 -9.13 4.92
N ASP A 264 -17.47 -10.17 5.03
CA ASP A 264 -17.68 -11.48 4.39
C ASP A 264 -16.74 -12.54 4.95
N THR A 265 -16.84 -13.76 4.42
CA THR A 265 -16.02 -14.92 4.81
C THR A 265 -14.90 -15.26 3.82
N SER A 266 -14.58 -14.37 2.87
CA SER A 266 -13.46 -14.58 1.95
C SER A 266 -12.12 -14.61 2.65
N ASN A 267 -11.15 -15.29 2.04
CA ASN A 267 -9.86 -15.57 2.68
C ASN A 267 -8.74 -14.57 2.38
N GLY A 268 -8.89 -13.70 1.39
CA GLY A 268 -7.85 -12.76 0.97
C GLY A 268 -7.72 -11.58 1.91
N VAL A 269 -6.48 -11.20 2.21
CA VAL A 269 -6.20 -9.98 2.99
C VAL A 269 -6.73 -8.76 2.24
N LEU A 270 -7.41 -7.86 2.95
CA LEU A 270 -7.91 -6.61 2.42
C LEU A 270 -6.82 -5.54 2.49
N LEU A 271 -6.42 -5.02 1.33
CA LEU A 271 -5.48 -3.92 1.22
C LEU A 271 -6.25 -2.60 1.13
N PRO A 272 -6.13 -1.70 2.12
CA PRO A 272 -6.79 -0.41 2.11
C PRO A 272 -5.99 0.64 1.35
N PHE A 273 -6.69 1.43 0.52
CA PHE A 273 -6.17 2.60 -0.18
C PHE A 273 -7.07 3.79 0.11
N TYR A 274 -6.50 4.93 0.42
CA TYR A 274 -7.24 6.08 0.92
C TYR A 274 -7.05 7.32 0.06
N ASP A 275 -8.16 7.94 -0.30
CA ASP A 275 -8.19 9.29 -0.89
C ASP A 275 -8.59 10.31 0.17
N SER A 276 -7.64 11.13 0.60
CA SER A 276 -7.85 12.13 1.65
C SER A 276 -8.79 13.27 1.23
N ASP A 277 -8.87 13.58 -0.07
CA ASP A 277 -9.71 14.68 -0.56
C ASP A 277 -11.20 14.32 -0.52
N SER A 278 -11.52 13.07 -0.75
CA SER A 278 -12.91 12.58 -0.72
C SER A 278 -13.28 11.85 0.57
N ASN A 279 -12.31 11.56 1.44
CA ASN A 279 -12.47 10.65 2.59
C ASN A 279 -13.03 9.27 2.21
N VAL A 280 -12.59 8.73 1.08
CA VAL A 280 -13.00 7.42 0.59
C VAL A 280 -11.87 6.43 0.75
N VAL A 281 -12.19 5.28 1.33
CA VAL A 281 -11.28 4.12 1.44
C VAL A 281 -11.71 3.07 0.43
N TYR A 282 -10.75 2.59 -0.36
CA TYR A 282 -10.92 1.51 -1.34
C TYR A 282 -10.27 0.25 -0.79
N LEU A 283 -11.02 -0.85 -0.77
CA LEU A 283 -10.55 -2.14 -0.26
C LEU A 283 -10.35 -3.12 -1.41
N CYS A 284 -9.09 -3.50 -1.63
CA CYS A 284 -8.69 -4.52 -2.58
C CYS A 284 -8.41 -5.83 -1.84
N GLY A 285 -9.27 -6.82 -1.98
CA GLY A 285 -9.02 -8.17 -1.45
C GLY A 285 -8.10 -8.94 -2.38
N LYS A 286 -7.01 -9.49 -1.83
CA LYS A 286 -6.08 -10.31 -2.60
C LYS A 286 -6.76 -11.62 -3.01
N GLY A 287 -6.86 -11.86 -4.31
CA GLY A 287 -7.60 -12.99 -4.88
C GLY A 287 -9.09 -12.74 -5.12
N ASP A 288 -9.63 -11.60 -4.68
CA ASP A 288 -11.00 -11.20 -5.00
C ASP A 288 -11.08 -10.68 -6.44
N SER A 289 -12.29 -10.69 -7.01
CA SER A 289 -12.61 -10.03 -8.30
C SER A 289 -13.33 -8.70 -8.10
N SER A 290 -13.28 -8.12 -6.91
CA SER A 290 -14.01 -6.90 -6.58
C SER A 290 -13.19 -5.93 -5.74
N ILE A 291 -13.47 -4.63 -5.88
CA ILE A 291 -12.97 -3.54 -5.05
C ILE A 291 -14.17 -2.86 -4.45
N ARG A 292 -14.25 -2.85 -3.11
CA ARG A 292 -15.31 -2.15 -2.36
C ARG A 292 -14.80 -0.81 -1.88
N TYR A 293 -15.66 0.20 -1.88
CA TYR A 293 -15.27 1.50 -1.38
C TYR A 293 -16.29 2.10 -0.44
N PHE A 294 -15.76 2.82 0.55
CA PHE A 294 -16.47 3.34 1.71
C PHE A 294 -16.13 4.80 1.92
N GLU A 295 -17.12 5.61 2.26
CA GLU A 295 -16.90 6.99 2.69
C GLU A 295 -16.79 7.04 4.21
N ILE A 296 -15.80 7.76 4.71
CA ILE A 296 -15.59 8.00 6.14
C ILE A 296 -16.17 9.36 6.49
N THR A 297 -16.95 9.43 7.57
CA THR A 297 -17.60 10.66 8.04
C THR A 297 -17.45 10.84 9.54
N ALA A 298 -17.73 12.08 10.01
CA ALA A 298 -17.74 12.42 11.43
C ALA A 298 -19.02 11.97 12.16
N GLU A 299 -20.07 11.56 11.41
CA GLU A 299 -21.35 11.17 11.95
C GLU A 299 -21.56 9.66 11.85
N ALA A 300 -22.21 9.09 12.88
CA ALA A 300 -22.53 7.66 12.90
C ALA A 300 -23.37 7.24 11.65
N PRO A 301 -23.10 6.08 11.09
CA PRO A 301 -22.22 4.99 11.52
C PRO A 301 -20.73 5.14 11.13
N PHE A 302 -20.28 6.31 10.78
CA PHE A 302 -18.90 6.73 10.46
C PHE A 302 -18.29 6.12 9.18
N VAL A 303 -18.52 4.84 8.90
CA VAL A 303 -18.07 4.13 7.70
C VAL A 303 -19.28 3.75 6.86
N HIS A 304 -19.39 4.33 5.67
CA HIS A 304 -20.56 4.17 4.80
C HIS A 304 -20.15 3.45 3.50
N TYR A 305 -20.74 2.29 3.28
CA TYR A 305 -20.59 1.61 2.00
C TYR A 305 -21.14 2.48 0.85
N LEU A 306 -20.33 2.67 -0.19
CA LEU A 306 -20.72 3.40 -1.39
C LEU A 306 -21.10 2.46 -2.52
N SER A 307 -20.16 1.64 -2.99
CA SER A 307 -20.37 0.70 -4.07
C SER A 307 -19.25 -0.34 -4.15
N THR A 308 -19.38 -1.24 -5.11
CA THR A 308 -18.38 -2.26 -5.44
C THR A 308 -18.10 -2.22 -6.94
N TYR A 309 -16.84 -2.12 -7.31
CA TYR A 309 -16.38 -2.41 -8.65
C TYR A 309 -16.10 -3.92 -8.76
N SER A 310 -16.60 -4.58 -9.80
CA SER A 310 -16.37 -6.00 -10.04
C SER A 310 -15.65 -6.21 -11.38
N SER A 311 -14.62 -7.03 -11.38
CA SER A 311 -13.92 -7.49 -12.56
C SER A 311 -14.28 -8.94 -12.89
N LYS A 312 -13.84 -9.42 -14.06
CA LYS A 312 -14.04 -10.83 -14.47
C LYS A 312 -12.99 -11.77 -13.88
N GLU A 313 -11.85 -11.22 -13.48
CA GLU A 313 -10.68 -11.99 -13.05
C GLU A 313 -10.28 -11.58 -11.62
N PRO A 314 -9.74 -12.53 -10.84
CA PRO A 314 -9.24 -12.20 -9.50
C PRO A 314 -8.01 -11.30 -9.58
N GLN A 315 -7.95 -10.31 -8.70
CA GLN A 315 -6.83 -9.39 -8.58
C GLN A 315 -5.71 -9.97 -7.70
N ARG A 316 -4.47 -9.69 -8.10
CA ARG A 316 -3.27 -10.04 -7.36
C ARG A 316 -2.80 -8.93 -6.43
N GLY A 317 -3.06 -7.70 -6.82
CA GLY A 317 -2.71 -6.49 -6.11
C GLY A 317 -3.40 -5.28 -6.74
N MET A 318 -3.09 -4.11 -6.25
CA MET A 318 -3.64 -2.85 -6.73
C MET A 318 -2.62 -1.73 -6.58
N GLY A 319 -2.51 -0.87 -7.59
CA GLY A 319 -1.85 0.42 -7.49
C GLY A 319 -2.90 1.52 -7.36
N PHE A 320 -2.55 2.63 -6.73
CA PHE A 320 -3.44 3.76 -6.51
C PHE A 320 -2.79 5.04 -7.00
N MET A 321 -3.43 5.70 -7.97
CA MET A 321 -2.92 6.92 -8.58
C MET A 321 -2.96 8.09 -7.59
N PRO A 322 -1.85 8.80 -7.36
CA PRO A 322 -1.89 10.02 -6.58
C PRO A 322 -2.76 11.08 -7.26
N LYS A 323 -3.42 11.93 -6.47
CA LYS A 323 -4.42 12.92 -6.93
C LYS A 323 -3.93 13.80 -8.08
N ARG A 324 -2.65 14.15 -8.09
CA ARG A 324 -2.03 14.96 -9.16
C ARG A 324 -1.97 14.27 -10.55
N GLY A 325 -2.21 12.97 -10.60
CA GLY A 325 -2.29 12.17 -11.84
C GLY A 325 -3.71 11.98 -12.37
N LEU A 326 -4.72 12.54 -11.70
CA LEU A 326 -6.11 12.41 -12.07
C LEU A 326 -6.61 13.58 -12.91
N ASP A 327 -7.55 13.32 -13.82
CA ASP A 327 -8.25 14.36 -14.57
C ASP A 327 -9.50 14.82 -13.79
N VAL A 328 -9.26 15.70 -12.82
CA VAL A 328 -10.33 16.25 -11.98
C VAL A 328 -11.35 17.06 -12.77
N SER A 329 -10.99 17.57 -13.96
CA SER A 329 -11.91 18.29 -14.84
C SER A 329 -13.00 17.38 -15.41
N LYS A 330 -12.72 16.09 -15.49
CA LYS A 330 -13.67 15.01 -15.88
C LYS A 330 -14.33 14.33 -14.69
N CYS A 331 -14.24 14.91 -13.50
CA CYS A 331 -14.74 14.33 -12.26
C CYS A 331 -14.11 12.96 -11.91
N GLU A 332 -12.88 12.71 -12.36
CA GLU A 332 -12.13 11.55 -11.97
C GLU A 332 -11.62 11.72 -10.53
N ILE A 333 -12.10 10.90 -9.60
CA ILE A 333 -11.76 11.01 -8.18
C ILE A 333 -10.70 9.99 -7.74
N ALA A 334 -10.59 8.87 -8.45
CA ALA A 334 -9.60 7.82 -8.20
C ALA A 334 -9.29 7.05 -9.50
N ARG A 335 -8.09 6.51 -9.56
CA ARG A 335 -7.67 5.60 -10.61
C ARG A 335 -6.76 4.53 -10.03
#